data_12258e394512abed2c9efaf0437a866f
#
_entry.id   12258e394512abed2c9efaf0437a866f
#
_cell.length_a   1.000
_cell.length_b   1.000
_cell.length_c   1.000
_cell.angle_alpha   90.00
_cell.angle_beta   90.00
_cell.angle_gamma   90.00
#
_symmetry.space_group_name_H-M   'P 1'
#
loop_
_entity.id
_entity.type
_entity.pdbx_description
1 polymer ?
#
loop_
_entity_poly.entity_id
_entity_poly.type
_entity_poly.pdbx_seq_one_letter_code
_entity_poly.pdbx_strand_id
1 'polypeptide(L)'
;MRIQEVENVERAKDIEEVKHKTFCVQLFVDKLFVPLFRSLPHVPLLLRCMFAVLGASLAFAPILSAQSGQQAGITSPTDSPLSHDLSGVWMQYPDGNVPGVPGMNAVDERTRPPLTPWGRAKFDAAKPLVGPRAVPGVENNPELRCEPDGPPKLLNLPNPFEIVQIPGRVLMFFELGHIWREIWTDGRSRPKDPDPTYLGYSVGKWEGDTFVVDTIGFNDKLWDDSYGNPRSDATHLTERYRRLNHDTLELQIIIDDPKAYTKVWVSPPKLHKLEPTWEIAEWFCILDEDKVYDDAVRKPAGVAPAPNK
;
A
#
# COMPACT_ATOMS: atom_id res chain seq x y z
N MET A 1 -17.36 17.93 12.35
CA MET A 1 -17.02 18.56 13.64
C MET A 1 -15.63 18.16 14.15
N ARG A 2 -15.14 16.94 14.01
CA ARG A 2 -13.77 16.52 14.43
C ARG A 2 -12.60 17.05 13.58
N ILE A 3 -12.78 17.26 12.30
CA ILE A 3 -11.69 17.72 11.39
C ILE A 3 -11.26 19.15 11.69
N GLN A 4 -12.20 20.04 12.02
CA GLN A 4 -11.92 21.43 12.36
C GLN A 4 -11.20 21.61 13.72
N GLU A 5 -11.34 20.64 14.61
CA GLU A 5 -10.65 20.66 15.91
C GLU A 5 -9.16 20.29 15.76
N VAL A 6 -8.83 19.35 14.86
CA VAL A 6 -7.44 18.93 14.58
C VAL A 6 -6.67 20.06 13.89
N GLU A 7 -7.24 20.71 12.88
CA GLU A 7 -6.60 21.85 12.21
C GLU A 7 -6.34 23.03 13.16
N ASN A 8 -7.22 23.26 14.12
CA ASN A 8 -7.01 24.32 15.11
C ASN A 8 -5.92 23.99 16.13
N VAL A 9 -5.70 22.72 16.46
CA VAL A 9 -4.62 22.28 17.36
C VAL A 9 -3.25 22.37 16.67
N GLU A 10 -3.15 22.02 15.39
CA GLU A 10 -1.90 22.18 14.62
C GLU A 10 -1.53 23.65 14.44
N ARG A 11 -2.47 24.51 14.05
CA ARG A 11 -2.24 25.97 13.99
C ARG A 11 -1.79 26.56 15.31
N ALA A 12 -2.32 26.08 16.43
CA ALA A 12 -1.91 26.56 17.75
C ALA A 12 -0.46 26.17 18.09
N LYS A 13 -0.01 24.98 17.68
CA LYS A 13 1.39 24.52 17.86
C LYS A 13 2.36 25.36 17.02
N ASP A 14 2.03 25.63 15.77
CA ASP A 14 2.86 26.43 14.88
C ASP A 14 3.03 27.87 15.40
N ILE A 15 1.98 28.46 15.95
CA ILE A 15 2.02 29.80 16.55
C ILE A 15 2.90 29.81 17.81
N GLU A 16 2.87 28.76 18.61
CA GLU A 16 3.69 28.67 19.83
C GLU A 16 5.18 28.46 19.50
N GLU A 17 5.49 27.67 18.47
CA GLU A 17 6.87 27.48 17.99
C GLU A 17 7.47 28.77 17.40
N VAL A 18 6.69 29.53 16.64
CA VAL A 18 7.11 30.83 16.11
C VAL A 18 7.33 31.83 17.24
N LYS A 19 6.49 31.88 18.27
CA LYS A 19 6.69 32.71 19.46
C LYS A 19 7.96 32.36 20.22
N HIS A 20 8.26 31.06 20.37
CA HIS A 20 9.46 30.58 21.06
C HIS A 20 10.73 30.96 20.31
N LYS A 21 10.76 30.82 18.98
CA LYS A 21 11.87 31.25 18.12
C LYS A 21 12.10 32.77 18.18
N THR A 22 11.01 33.54 18.15
CA THR A 22 11.07 35.00 18.24
C THR A 22 11.59 35.47 19.62
N PHE A 23 11.17 34.80 20.69
CA PHE A 23 11.62 35.09 22.05
C PHE A 23 13.13 34.78 22.26
N CYS A 24 13.63 33.69 21.68
CA CYS A 24 15.06 33.38 21.73
C CYS A 24 15.92 34.41 20.97
N VAL A 25 15.45 34.88 19.82
CA VAL A 25 16.16 35.93 19.04
C VAL A 25 16.16 37.22 19.81
N GLN A 26 15.06 37.61 20.44
CA GLN A 26 14.98 38.85 21.25
C GLN A 26 15.91 38.79 22.46
N LEU A 27 15.98 37.66 23.15
CA LEU A 27 16.89 37.45 24.29
C LEU A 27 18.38 37.51 23.87
N PHE A 28 18.71 37.05 22.68
CA PHE A 28 20.07 37.09 22.13
C PHE A 28 20.49 38.50 21.78
N VAL A 29 19.59 39.28 21.17
CA VAL A 29 19.83 40.69 20.82
C VAL A 29 19.98 41.53 22.09
N ASP A 30 19.10 41.39 23.07
CA ASP A 30 19.10 42.20 24.30
C ASP A 30 20.28 41.89 25.22
N LYS A 31 20.76 40.65 25.29
CA LYS A 31 21.85 40.26 26.20
C LYS A 31 23.25 40.41 25.60
N LEU A 32 23.41 40.19 24.28
CA LEU A 32 24.74 40.23 23.67
C LEU A 32 25.08 41.59 22.99
N PHE A 33 24.13 42.22 22.33
CA PHE A 33 24.41 43.41 21.53
C PHE A 33 24.16 44.75 22.25
N VAL A 34 23.15 44.85 23.10
CA VAL A 34 22.85 46.11 23.79
C VAL A 34 23.95 46.58 24.75
N PRO A 35 24.66 45.69 25.51
CA PRO A 35 25.74 46.14 26.37
C PRO A 35 26.97 46.67 25.63
N LEU A 36 27.28 46.15 24.42
CA LEU A 36 28.45 46.52 23.64
C LEU A 36 28.38 47.95 23.10
N PHE A 37 27.18 48.45 22.84
CA PHE A 37 26.97 49.79 22.27
C PHE A 37 26.71 50.90 23.31
N ARG A 38 26.56 50.54 24.58
CA ARG A 38 26.37 51.53 25.67
C ARG A 38 27.62 52.33 26.02
N SER A 39 28.78 51.86 25.59
CA SER A 39 30.08 52.45 25.91
C SER A 39 30.59 53.47 24.89
N LEU A 40 29.82 53.84 23.86
CA LEU A 40 30.22 54.83 22.82
C LEU A 40 29.35 56.06 22.87
N PRO A 41 29.75 57.10 23.63
CA PRO A 41 28.89 58.26 23.94
C PRO A 41 28.69 59.29 22.80
N HIS A 42 29.40 59.18 21.69
CA HIS A 42 29.41 60.25 20.63
C HIS A 42 28.84 59.76 19.27
N VAL A 43 28.12 58.64 19.16
CA VAL A 43 27.57 58.15 17.90
C VAL A 43 26.07 58.50 17.82
N PRO A 44 25.58 59.20 16.77
CA PRO A 44 24.16 59.51 16.61
C PRO A 44 23.30 58.27 16.48
N LEU A 45 22.09 58.36 17.04
CA LEU A 45 21.15 57.20 17.17
C LEU A 45 20.87 56.46 15.87
N LEU A 46 20.81 57.17 14.74
CA LEU A 46 20.62 56.59 13.41
C LEU A 46 21.78 55.67 12.97
N LEU A 47 23.01 56.03 13.33
CA LEU A 47 24.19 55.21 13.00
C LEU A 47 24.25 53.93 13.85
N ARG A 48 23.71 53.96 15.08
CA ARG A 48 23.60 52.79 15.96
C ARG A 48 22.64 51.75 15.43
N CYS A 49 21.52 52.17 14.81
CA CYS A 49 20.56 51.26 14.18
C CYS A 49 21.13 50.60 12.92
N MET A 50 21.92 51.32 12.10
CA MET A 50 22.54 50.76 10.90
C MET A 50 23.58 49.68 11.25
N PHE A 51 24.39 49.87 12.27
CA PHE A 51 25.38 48.90 12.71
C PHE A 51 24.73 47.64 13.33
N ALA A 52 23.61 47.77 14.01
CA ALA A 52 22.88 46.64 14.54
C ALA A 52 22.30 45.73 13.41
N VAL A 53 21.82 46.32 12.31
CA VAL A 53 21.33 45.58 11.14
C VAL A 53 22.47 44.94 10.36
N LEU A 54 23.62 45.61 10.20
CA LEU A 54 24.80 45.05 9.54
C LEU A 54 25.44 43.93 10.36
N GLY A 55 25.48 44.04 11.69
CA GLY A 55 26.01 43.03 12.59
C GLY A 55 25.19 41.74 12.59
N ALA A 56 23.87 41.87 12.48
CA ALA A 56 22.97 40.73 12.35
C ALA A 56 23.14 39.98 11.01
N SER A 57 23.42 40.70 9.93
CA SER A 57 23.65 40.14 8.60
C SER A 57 24.96 39.36 8.49
N LEU A 58 26.00 39.76 9.20
CA LEU A 58 27.32 39.12 9.21
C LEU A 58 27.37 37.86 10.11
N ALA A 59 26.52 37.78 11.13
CA ALA A 59 26.45 36.60 12.01
C ALA A 59 25.71 35.43 11.37
N PHE A 60 24.90 35.65 10.32
CA PHE A 60 24.18 34.61 9.59
C PHE A 60 24.93 34.05 8.35
N ALA A 61 25.95 34.74 7.86
CA ALA A 61 26.68 34.34 6.66
C ALA A 61 27.47 33.02 6.78
N PRO A 62 28.11 32.67 7.91
CA PRO A 62 28.83 31.39 8.00
C PRO A 62 27.93 30.15 8.20
N ILE A 63 26.65 30.34 8.56
CA ILE A 63 25.75 29.21 8.75
C ILE A 63 25.16 28.72 7.39
N LEU A 64 25.01 29.62 6.43
CA LEU A 64 24.53 29.25 5.06
C LEU A 64 25.62 28.56 4.22
N SER A 65 26.89 28.82 4.48
CA SER A 65 27.99 28.23 3.71
C SER A 65 28.46 26.85 4.25
N ALA A 66 28.05 26.45 5.44
CA ALA A 66 28.39 25.14 6.00
C ALA A 66 27.39 24.02 5.62
N GLN A 67 26.24 24.35 5.03
CA GLN A 67 25.23 23.39 4.54
C GLN A 67 25.31 23.08 3.04
N SER A 68 26.23 23.69 2.29
CA SER A 68 26.40 23.37 0.88
C SER A 68 27.38 22.24 0.58
N GLY A 69 27.88 21.55 1.59
CA GLY A 69 28.83 20.47 1.44
C GLY A 69 28.28 19.17 1.99
N GLN A 70 27.35 18.55 1.35
CA GLN A 70 26.96 17.15 1.25
C GLN A 70 25.45 16.99 1.06
N GLN A 71 24.91 17.62 0.04
CA GLN A 71 23.82 16.94 -0.65
C GLN A 71 24.49 15.81 -1.46
N ALA A 72 24.64 14.64 -0.81
CA ALA A 72 24.58 13.39 -1.55
C ALA A 72 23.27 13.49 -2.32
N GLY A 73 23.37 13.46 -3.64
CA GLY A 73 22.25 13.71 -4.53
C GLY A 73 21.06 12.83 -4.17
N ILE A 74 20.08 13.43 -3.55
CA ILE A 74 18.70 13.03 -3.74
C ILE A 74 18.43 13.48 -5.16
N THR A 75 18.77 12.64 -6.13
CA THR A 75 18.26 12.74 -7.49
C THR A 75 16.75 12.79 -7.32
N SER A 76 16.15 13.88 -7.77
CA SER A 76 14.70 13.97 -7.90
C SER A 76 14.21 12.67 -8.56
N PRO A 77 13.05 12.10 -8.16
CA PRO A 77 12.52 10.85 -8.70
C PRO A 77 12.28 10.84 -10.22
N THR A 78 12.57 11.93 -10.91
CA THR A 78 12.36 12.11 -12.35
C THR A 78 13.44 11.50 -13.27
N ASP A 79 14.59 11.05 -12.77
CA ASP A 79 15.70 10.61 -13.60
C ASP A 79 16.10 9.13 -13.50
N SER A 80 15.44 8.34 -12.64
CA SER A 80 15.56 6.88 -12.74
C SER A 80 14.71 6.38 -13.89
N PRO A 81 15.21 5.46 -14.73
CA PRO A 81 14.36 4.81 -15.71
C PRO A 81 13.23 4.12 -14.93
N LEU A 82 12.01 4.60 -15.10
CA LEU A 82 10.78 4.08 -14.45
C LEU A 82 10.60 2.58 -14.68
N SER A 83 11.30 2.05 -15.67
CA SER A 83 11.13 0.72 -16.19
C SER A 83 11.42 -0.42 -15.21
N HIS A 84 12.16 -0.23 -14.13
CA HIS A 84 12.46 -1.31 -13.19
C HIS A 84 12.26 -0.92 -11.72
N ASP A 85 11.55 0.17 -11.46
CA ASP A 85 11.20 0.60 -10.12
C ASP A 85 9.68 0.48 -9.90
N LEU A 86 9.27 -0.49 -9.09
CA LEU A 86 7.87 -0.69 -8.68
C LEU A 86 7.62 -0.21 -7.26
N SER A 87 8.63 0.37 -6.57
CA SER A 87 8.54 0.74 -5.16
C SER A 87 7.46 1.78 -4.90
N GLY A 88 6.81 1.65 -3.77
CA GLY A 88 5.79 2.59 -3.29
C GLY A 88 4.51 1.92 -2.84
N VAL A 89 3.60 2.73 -2.29
CA VAL A 89 2.27 2.32 -1.88
C VAL A 89 1.31 2.48 -3.05
N TRP A 90 0.64 1.40 -3.42
CA TRP A 90 -0.24 1.33 -4.56
C TRP A 90 -1.66 1.02 -4.15
N MET A 91 -2.60 1.75 -4.74
CA MET A 91 -4.03 1.52 -4.55
C MET A 91 -4.68 1.24 -5.89
N GLN A 92 -5.50 0.18 -5.99
CA GLN A 92 -6.27 -0.05 -7.20
C GLN A 92 -7.15 1.19 -7.47
N TYR A 93 -7.21 1.64 -8.72
CA TYR A 93 -8.07 2.76 -9.09
C TYR A 93 -9.50 2.48 -8.61
N PRO A 94 -10.08 3.39 -7.80
CA PRO A 94 -11.38 3.16 -7.16
C PRO A 94 -12.53 3.04 -8.16
N ASP A 95 -12.30 3.53 -9.36
CA ASP A 95 -13.32 3.65 -10.37
C ASP A 95 -13.38 2.37 -11.20
N GLY A 96 -14.08 1.37 -10.69
CA GLY A 96 -14.65 0.31 -11.52
C GLY A 96 -15.50 0.86 -12.68
N ASN A 97 -15.49 2.16 -12.88
CA ASN A 97 -16.15 2.94 -13.93
C ASN A 97 -15.26 3.27 -15.12
N VAL A 98 -13.98 2.88 -15.14
CA VAL A 98 -13.20 2.98 -16.38
C VAL A 98 -13.71 1.90 -17.32
N PRO A 99 -14.31 2.27 -18.50
CA PRO A 99 -14.84 1.28 -19.41
C PRO A 99 -13.77 0.23 -19.78
N GLY A 100 -14.07 -1.03 -19.55
CA GLY A 100 -13.17 -2.15 -19.84
C GLY A 100 -12.19 -2.54 -18.73
N VAL A 101 -12.12 -1.80 -17.64
CA VAL A 101 -11.32 -2.17 -16.46
C VAL A 101 -12.18 -3.03 -15.52
N PRO A 102 -11.69 -4.19 -15.06
CA PRO A 102 -12.40 -5.02 -14.08
C PRO A 102 -12.62 -4.23 -12.79
N GLY A 103 -13.80 -4.37 -12.23
CA GLY A 103 -14.10 -3.83 -10.90
C GLY A 103 -13.19 -4.41 -9.81
N MET A 104 -13.11 -3.73 -8.69
CA MET A 104 -12.50 -4.25 -7.47
C MET A 104 -13.19 -5.55 -7.02
N ASN A 105 -12.52 -6.33 -6.21
CA ASN A 105 -12.98 -7.60 -5.62
C ASN A 105 -13.08 -8.81 -6.56
N ALA A 106 -12.84 -8.64 -7.87
CA ALA A 106 -12.91 -9.73 -8.84
C ALA A 106 -11.69 -9.77 -9.78
N VAL A 107 -11.33 -10.96 -10.24
CA VAL A 107 -10.38 -11.11 -11.35
C VAL A 107 -10.98 -10.53 -12.63
N ASP A 108 -12.04 -11.03 -13.11
CA ASP A 108 -13.06 -10.49 -14.04
C ASP A 108 -13.97 -11.64 -14.52
N GLU A 109 -15.22 -11.66 -14.09
CA GLU A 109 -16.14 -12.72 -14.46
C GLU A 109 -16.47 -12.77 -15.95
N ARG A 110 -16.33 -11.65 -16.68
CA ARG A 110 -16.57 -11.59 -18.12
C ARG A 110 -15.56 -12.42 -18.93
N THR A 111 -14.33 -12.58 -18.40
CA THR A 111 -13.24 -13.33 -19.03
C THR A 111 -13.05 -14.69 -18.39
N ARG A 112 -13.81 -15.02 -17.34
CA ARG A 112 -13.71 -16.30 -16.64
C ARG A 112 -14.01 -17.46 -17.58
N PRO A 113 -13.08 -18.45 -17.71
CA PRO A 113 -13.35 -19.65 -18.48
C PRO A 113 -14.49 -20.49 -17.86
N PRO A 114 -15.10 -21.38 -18.63
CA PRO A 114 -16.00 -22.37 -18.06
C PRO A 114 -15.31 -23.18 -16.97
N LEU A 115 -16.04 -23.43 -15.89
CA LEU A 115 -15.56 -24.24 -14.78
C LEU A 115 -15.58 -25.73 -15.15
N THR A 116 -14.62 -26.47 -14.64
CA THR A 116 -14.66 -27.93 -14.61
C THR A 116 -15.80 -28.43 -13.67
N PRO A 117 -16.16 -29.70 -13.65
CA PRO A 117 -17.12 -30.21 -12.67
C PRO A 117 -16.68 -29.95 -11.22
N TRP A 118 -15.40 -30.09 -10.91
CA TRP A 118 -14.85 -29.79 -9.58
C TRP A 118 -14.94 -28.28 -9.28
N GLY A 119 -14.50 -27.43 -10.22
CA GLY A 119 -14.58 -25.98 -10.08
C GLY A 119 -16.02 -25.49 -9.91
N ARG A 120 -16.99 -26.09 -10.64
CA ARG A 120 -18.42 -25.80 -10.52
C ARG A 120 -18.93 -26.15 -9.13
N ALA A 121 -18.61 -27.32 -8.62
CA ALA A 121 -19.05 -27.71 -7.29
C ALA A 121 -18.51 -26.79 -6.20
N LYS A 122 -17.24 -26.38 -6.28
CA LYS A 122 -16.63 -25.40 -5.35
C LYS A 122 -17.27 -24.03 -5.48
N PHE A 123 -17.48 -23.54 -6.71
CA PHE A 123 -18.11 -22.24 -6.97
C PHE A 123 -19.55 -22.19 -6.45
N ASP A 124 -20.33 -23.26 -6.65
CA ASP A 124 -21.73 -23.31 -6.19
C ASP A 124 -21.81 -23.41 -4.65
N ALA A 125 -20.83 -24.03 -4.00
CA ALA A 125 -20.71 -24.08 -2.55
C ALA A 125 -20.25 -22.76 -1.93
N ALA A 126 -19.55 -21.91 -2.69
CA ALA A 126 -19.08 -20.61 -2.22
C ALA A 126 -20.25 -19.65 -2.06
N LYS A 127 -20.30 -18.98 -0.91
CA LYS A 127 -21.28 -17.92 -0.56
C LYS A 127 -20.52 -16.64 -0.28
N PRO A 128 -20.27 -15.83 -1.32
CA PRO A 128 -19.46 -14.64 -1.20
C PRO A 128 -20.16 -13.53 -0.38
N LEU A 129 -19.35 -12.70 0.27
CA LEU A 129 -19.82 -11.51 0.99
C LEU A 129 -20.23 -10.39 0.02
N VAL A 130 -19.58 -10.33 -1.14
CA VAL A 130 -19.77 -9.27 -2.15
C VAL A 130 -20.03 -9.88 -3.54
N GLY A 131 -20.48 -9.05 -4.46
CA GLY A 131 -20.75 -9.43 -5.83
C GLY A 131 -22.17 -9.93 -6.09
N PRO A 132 -22.45 -10.38 -7.32
CA PRO A 132 -23.83 -10.68 -7.76
C PRO A 132 -24.48 -11.89 -7.07
N ARG A 133 -23.68 -12.72 -6.36
CA ARG A 133 -24.16 -13.90 -5.62
C ARG A 133 -24.18 -13.71 -4.11
N ALA A 134 -23.85 -12.50 -3.64
CA ALA A 134 -23.85 -12.20 -2.20
C ALA A 134 -25.27 -12.29 -1.63
N VAL A 135 -25.41 -13.02 -0.53
CA VAL A 135 -26.65 -13.10 0.25
C VAL A 135 -26.26 -12.86 1.71
N PRO A 136 -26.64 -11.71 2.28
CA PRO A 136 -26.27 -11.37 3.66
C PRO A 136 -26.70 -12.45 4.67
N GLY A 137 -25.80 -12.78 5.58
CA GLY A 137 -26.05 -13.71 6.68
C GLY A 137 -25.77 -15.17 6.38
N VAL A 138 -25.41 -15.54 5.14
CA VAL A 138 -25.10 -16.94 4.76
C VAL A 138 -23.69 -17.13 4.22
N GLU A 139 -22.86 -16.11 4.34
CA GLU A 139 -21.50 -16.08 3.78
C GLU A 139 -20.59 -17.14 4.39
N ASN A 140 -19.70 -17.70 3.56
CA ASN A 140 -18.67 -18.63 3.98
C ASN A 140 -17.28 -18.26 3.41
N ASN A 141 -17.07 -16.97 3.15
CA ASN A 141 -15.77 -16.46 2.74
C ASN A 141 -14.71 -16.88 3.78
N PRO A 142 -13.60 -17.51 3.37
CA PRO A 142 -12.52 -17.92 4.28
C PRO A 142 -11.98 -16.79 5.17
N GLU A 143 -11.94 -15.57 4.65
CA GLU A 143 -11.55 -14.35 5.36
C GLU A 143 -12.36 -14.11 6.65
N LEU A 144 -13.66 -14.46 6.65
CA LEU A 144 -14.52 -14.34 7.84
C LEU A 144 -14.09 -15.25 8.99
N ARG A 145 -13.18 -16.20 8.76
CA ARG A 145 -12.58 -17.06 9.78
C ARG A 145 -11.10 -16.76 9.98
N CYS A 146 -10.67 -15.57 9.58
CA CYS A 146 -9.27 -15.16 9.61
C CYS A 146 -8.31 -16.11 8.89
N GLU A 147 -8.80 -16.87 7.89
CA GLU A 147 -7.89 -17.52 6.95
C GLU A 147 -7.15 -16.42 6.17
N PRO A 148 -5.81 -16.39 6.19
CA PRO A 148 -5.07 -15.30 5.55
C PRO A 148 -5.31 -15.34 4.04
N ASP A 149 -5.69 -14.19 3.47
CA ASP A 149 -5.84 -14.07 2.03
C ASP A 149 -4.50 -14.21 1.30
N GLY A 150 -4.58 -14.63 0.05
CA GLY A 150 -3.43 -14.78 -0.83
C GLY A 150 -3.71 -14.24 -2.23
N PRO A 151 -2.65 -14.10 -3.08
CA PRO A 151 -2.85 -13.75 -4.46
C PRO A 151 -3.61 -14.86 -5.20
N PRO A 152 -4.43 -14.53 -6.23
CA PRO A 152 -4.62 -13.20 -6.77
C PRO A 152 -5.65 -12.34 -6.00
N LYS A 153 -6.37 -12.88 -5.01
CA LYS A 153 -7.43 -12.16 -4.29
C LYS A 153 -6.91 -10.85 -3.69
N LEU A 154 -5.81 -10.88 -2.93
CA LEU A 154 -5.21 -9.67 -2.33
C LEU A 154 -4.95 -8.53 -3.32
N LEU A 155 -4.61 -8.86 -4.56
CA LEU A 155 -4.33 -7.90 -5.63
C LEU A 155 -5.59 -7.31 -6.27
N ASN A 156 -6.76 -7.84 -5.90
CA ASN A 156 -8.06 -7.40 -6.42
C ASN A 156 -8.89 -6.66 -5.38
N LEU A 157 -8.43 -6.58 -4.13
CA LEU A 157 -9.15 -5.94 -3.04
C LEU A 157 -8.97 -4.41 -3.06
N PRO A 158 -9.93 -3.66 -2.53
CA PRO A 158 -9.86 -2.20 -2.43
C PRO A 158 -9.01 -1.75 -1.23
N ASN A 159 -7.86 -2.38 -1.06
CA ASN A 159 -6.92 -2.07 0.01
C ASN A 159 -5.56 -1.77 -0.59
N PRO A 160 -4.80 -0.84 -0.01
CA PRO A 160 -3.47 -0.52 -0.47
C PRO A 160 -2.50 -1.67 -0.21
N PHE A 161 -1.47 -1.73 -1.05
CA PHE A 161 -0.29 -2.56 -0.82
C PHE A 161 0.97 -1.79 -1.15
N GLU A 162 2.03 -2.08 -0.43
CA GLU A 162 3.35 -1.50 -0.66
C GLU A 162 4.26 -2.52 -1.35
N ILE A 163 5.01 -2.05 -2.36
CA ILE A 163 6.10 -2.81 -2.98
C ILE A 163 7.43 -2.23 -2.51
N VAL A 164 8.30 -3.10 -1.98
CA VAL A 164 9.67 -2.77 -1.60
C VAL A 164 10.63 -3.69 -2.34
N GLN A 165 11.54 -3.09 -3.11
CA GLN A 165 12.55 -3.82 -3.86
C GLN A 165 13.88 -3.79 -3.10
N ILE A 166 14.42 -4.99 -2.83
CA ILE A 166 15.74 -5.16 -2.23
C ILE A 166 16.58 -6.13 -3.07
N PRO A 167 17.91 -6.17 -2.92
CA PRO A 167 18.72 -7.11 -3.67
C PRO A 167 18.25 -8.57 -3.50
N GLY A 168 17.90 -9.21 -4.61
CA GLY A 168 17.47 -10.60 -4.67
C GLY A 168 16.02 -10.88 -4.26
N ARG A 169 15.25 -9.87 -3.88
CA ARG A 169 13.84 -10.03 -3.48
C ARG A 169 12.99 -8.80 -3.75
N VAL A 170 11.72 -9.03 -4.02
CA VAL A 170 10.66 -8.03 -3.91
C VAL A 170 9.75 -8.43 -2.76
N LEU A 171 9.47 -7.50 -1.86
CA LEU A 171 8.53 -7.67 -0.75
C LEU A 171 7.26 -6.90 -1.07
N MET A 172 6.11 -7.51 -0.82
CA MET A 172 4.82 -6.85 -0.92
C MET A 172 4.14 -6.90 0.45
N PHE A 173 3.75 -5.75 0.96
CA PHE A 173 3.03 -5.61 2.22
C PHE A 173 1.60 -5.22 1.91
N PHE A 174 0.64 -6.01 2.38
CA PHE A 174 -0.78 -5.76 2.18
C PHE A 174 -1.39 -5.24 3.48
N GLU A 175 -2.16 -4.16 3.40
CA GLU A 175 -2.87 -3.62 4.56
C GLU A 175 -3.86 -4.64 5.13
N LEU A 176 -4.65 -5.26 4.24
CA LEU A 176 -5.61 -6.27 4.67
C LEU A 176 -4.91 -7.48 5.28
N GLY A 177 -5.25 -7.77 6.54
CA GLY A 177 -4.68 -8.86 7.31
C GLY A 177 -3.22 -8.67 7.71
N HIS A 178 -2.63 -7.51 7.40
CA HIS A 178 -1.22 -7.18 7.64
C HIS A 178 -0.27 -8.27 7.11
N ILE A 179 -0.60 -8.77 5.92
CA ILE A 179 0.09 -9.88 5.25
C ILE A 179 1.28 -9.33 4.48
N TRP A 180 2.39 -10.04 4.50
CA TRP A 180 3.52 -9.77 3.63
C TRP A 180 3.84 -10.97 2.76
N ARG A 181 4.30 -10.72 1.53
CA ARG A 181 4.66 -11.71 0.52
C ARG A 181 6.08 -11.47 0.04
N GLU A 182 6.82 -12.54 -0.16
CA GLU A 182 8.17 -12.54 -0.69
C GLU A 182 8.19 -13.11 -2.11
N ILE A 183 8.85 -12.39 -3.03
CA ILE A 183 9.06 -12.80 -4.41
C ILE A 183 10.56 -12.84 -4.64
N TRP A 184 11.10 -14.01 -4.95
CA TRP A 184 12.54 -14.20 -5.16
C TRP A 184 12.96 -13.70 -6.53
N THR A 185 14.01 -12.86 -6.59
CA THR A 185 14.54 -12.26 -7.83
C THR A 185 16.04 -12.52 -8.01
N ASP A 186 16.61 -13.44 -7.25
CA ASP A 186 18.02 -13.81 -7.27
C ASP A 186 18.39 -14.83 -8.37
N GLY A 187 17.46 -15.11 -9.29
CA GLY A 187 17.66 -16.03 -10.39
C GLY A 187 17.44 -17.51 -10.06
N ARG A 188 16.97 -17.81 -8.83
CA ARG A 188 16.61 -19.18 -8.46
C ARG A 188 15.44 -19.70 -9.27
N SER A 189 15.42 -21.01 -9.48
CA SER A 189 14.25 -21.71 -10.06
C SER A 189 13.20 -21.97 -8.99
N ARG A 190 11.90 -22.05 -9.38
CA ARG A 190 10.87 -22.58 -8.50
C ARG A 190 11.19 -24.02 -8.07
N PRO A 191 10.88 -24.43 -6.83
CA PRO A 191 10.85 -25.85 -6.48
C PRO A 191 9.83 -26.59 -7.34
N LYS A 192 10.06 -27.89 -7.58
CA LYS A 192 9.13 -28.71 -8.39
C LYS A 192 7.84 -29.00 -7.64
N ASP A 193 7.93 -29.15 -6.33
CA ASP A 193 6.83 -29.54 -5.44
C ASP A 193 7.01 -28.78 -4.12
N PRO A 194 6.61 -27.49 -4.06
CA PRO A 194 6.66 -26.73 -2.82
C PRO A 194 5.55 -27.16 -1.87
N ASP A 195 5.79 -27.02 -0.57
CA ASP A 195 4.75 -27.19 0.45
C ASP A 195 3.59 -26.24 0.18
N PRO A 196 2.32 -26.70 0.20
CA PRO A 196 1.17 -25.86 -0.08
C PRO A 196 0.96 -24.79 1.00
N THR A 197 0.91 -23.53 0.58
CA THR A 197 0.70 -22.37 1.46
C THR A 197 -0.43 -21.46 0.96
N TYR A 198 -0.82 -20.48 1.75
CA TYR A 198 -1.80 -19.47 1.35
C TYR A 198 -1.28 -18.54 0.26
N LEU A 199 0.02 -18.19 0.32
CA LEU A 199 0.66 -17.23 -0.57
C LEU A 199 1.38 -17.87 -1.76
N GLY A 200 1.58 -19.18 -1.72
CA GLY A 200 2.38 -19.91 -2.69
C GLY A 200 3.88 -19.61 -2.58
N TYR A 201 4.66 -20.16 -3.50
CA TYR A 201 6.09 -19.88 -3.68
C TYR A 201 6.28 -19.06 -4.95
N SER A 202 6.83 -17.86 -4.81
CA SER A 202 6.91 -16.88 -5.87
C SER A 202 8.35 -16.64 -6.33
N VAL A 203 8.60 -16.66 -7.64
CA VAL A 203 9.82 -16.18 -8.26
C VAL A 203 9.48 -15.07 -9.25
N GLY A 204 10.34 -14.07 -9.34
CA GLY A 204 10.14 -12.91 -10.21
C GLY A 204 11.34 -12.64 -11.10
N LYS A 205 11.08 -12.15 -12.30
CA LYS A 205 12.11 -11.71 -13.25
C LYS A 205 11.61 -10.55 -14.08
N TRP A 206 12.53 -9.74 -14.57
CA TRP A 206 12.23 -8.71 -15.54
C TRP A 206 12.24 -9.28 -16.97
N GLU A 207 11.22 -8.96 -17.73
CA GLU A 207 11.09 -9.21 -19.17
C GLU A 207 10.89 -7.87 -19.87
N GLY A 208 12.00 -7.23 -20.29
CA GLY A 208 11.96 -5.84 -20.74
C GLY A 208 11.55 -4.90 -19.60
N ASP A 209 10.49 -4.14 -19.78
CA ASP A 209 9.89 -3.21 -18.82
C ASP A 209 8.79 -3.83 -17.94
N THR A 210 8.61 -5.14 -18.01
CA THR A 210 7.58 -5.88 -17.29
C THR A 210 8.21 -6.80 -16.26
N PHE A 211 7.82 -6.66 -15.00
CA PHE A 211 8.17 -7.59 -13.93
C PHE A 211 7.17 -8.74 -13.93
N VAL A 212 7.65 -9.94 -14.20
CA VAL A 212 6.84 -11.15 -14.28
C VAL A 212 7.06 -11.99 -13.04
N VAL A 213 5.98 -12.27 -12.32
CA VAL A 213 5.99 -13.12 -11.13
C VAL A 213 5.28 -14.44 -11.46
N ASP A 214 5.91 -15.52 -11.08
CA ASP A 214 5.48 -16.90 -11.32
C ASP A 214 5.33 -17.60 -9.97
N THR A 215 4.11 -18.06 -9.64
CA THR A 215 3.76 -18.59 -8.32
C THR A 215 3.04 -19.91 -8.43
N ILE A 216 3.49 -20.89 -7.65
CA ILE A 216 2.88 -22.22 -7.48
C ILE A 216 2.84 -22.59 -6.00
N GLY A 217 2.31 -23.77 -5.66
CA GLY A 217 2.30 -24.27 -4.30
C GLY A 217 1.24 -23.60 -3.43
N PHE A 218 0.09 -23.33 -3.99
CA PHE A 218 -1.07 -22.86 -3.24
C PHE A 218 -1.79 -24.04 -2.55
N ASN A 219 -2.40 -23.75 -1.40
CA ASN A 219 -3.44 -24.62 -0.86
C ASN A 219 -4.80 -24.32 -1.53
N ASP A 220 -5.77 -25.23 -1.35
CA ASP A 220 -7.13 -25.13 -1.91
C ASP A 220 -8.16 -24.52 -0.94
N LYS A 221 -7.69 -23.77 0.07
CA LYS A 221 -8.54 -23.21 1.13
C LYS A 221 -9.18 -21.88 0.77
N LEU A 222 -8.61 -21.17 -0.20
CA LEU A 222 -9.03 -19.83 -0.59
C LEU A 222 -9.74 -19.78 -1.94
N TRP A 223 -10.24 -18.62 -2.28
CA TRP A 223 -10.79 -18.27 -3.58
C TRP A 223 -9.82 -17.37 -4.35
N ASP A 224 -9.94 -17.31 -5.67
CA ASP A 224 -9.16 -16.43 -6.53
C ASP A 224 -9.60 -14.95 -6.41
N ASP A 225 -10.82 -14.73 -5.92
CA ASP A 225 -11.38 -13.40 -5.71
C ASP A 225 -12.50 -13.39 -4.65
N SER A 226 -13.06 -12.23 -4.37
CA SER A 226 -14.15 -12.10 -3.39
C SER A 226 -15.52 -12.58 -3.91
N TYR A 227 -15.63 -13.02 -5.17
CA TYR A 227 -16.87 -13.53 -5.76
C TYR A 227 -17.02 -15.05 -5.64
N GLY A 228 -16.05 -15.70 -5.01
CA GLY A 228 -16.08 -17.14 -4.75
C GLY A 228 -15.57 -17.99 -5.91
N ASN A 229 -14.77 -17.41 -6.81
CA ASN A 229 -14.11 -18.17 -7.85
C ASN A 229 -13.09 -19.14 -7.25
N PRO A 230 -13.17 -20.46 -7.55
CA PRO A 230 -12.40 -21.48 -6.86
C PRO A 230 -10.93 -21.45 -7.24
N ARG A 231 -10.06 -21.68 -6.26
CA ARG A 231 -8.64 -21.96 -6.42
C ARG A 231 -8.35 -23.38 -5.98
N SER A 232 -7.48 -24.08 -6.71
CA SER A 232 -7.02 -25.40 -6.32
C SER A 232 -5.52 -25.41 -5.97
N ASP A 233 -5.05 -26.56 -5.48
CA ASP A 233 -3.64 -26.86 -5.27
C ASP A 233 -2.84 -27.01 -6.59
N ALA A 234 -3.53 -27.14 -7.72
CA ALA A 234 -2.92 -27.17 -9.05
C ALA A 234 -2.74 -25.78 -9.67
N THR A 235 -3.12 -24.73 -8.97
CA THR A 235 -3.04 -23.35 -9.49
C THR A 235 -1.59 -22.95 -9.76
N HIS A 236 -1.37 -22.46 -10.97
CA HIS A 236 -0.19 -21.73 -11.40
C HIS A 236 -0.61 -20.30 -11.73
N LEU A 237 -0.11 -19.34 -10.96
CA LEU A 237 -0.43 -17.92 -11.09
C LEU A 237 0.74 -17.18 -11.74
N THR A 238 0.46 -16.43 -12.80
CA THR A 238 1.42 -15.49 -13.38
C THR A 238 0.88 -14.07 -13.22
N GLU A 239 1.69 -13.19 -12.69
CA GLU A 239 1.39 -11.77 -12.54
C GLU A 239 2.37 -10.97 -13.38
N ARG A 240 1.88 -9.96 -14.09
CA ARG A 240 2.70 -9.09 -14.94
C ARG A 240 2.49 -7.65 -14.51
N TYR A 241 3.53 -7.08 -13.90
CA TYR A 241 3.53 -5.69 -13.43
C TYR A 241 4.30 -4.82 -14.41
N ARG A 242 3.72 -3.70 -14.81
CA ARG A 242 4.37 -2.70 -15.65
C ARG A 242 4.06 -1.30 -15.14
N ARG A 243 5.10 -0.53 -14.82
CA ARG A 243 4.94 0.87 -14.46
C ARG A 243 4.79 1.70 -15.72
N LEU A 244 3.59 2.20 -16.00
CA LEU A 244 3.26 2.95 -17.22
C LEU A 244 3.82 4.38 -17.19
N ASN A 245 3.85 4.97 -16.00
CA ASN A 245 4.41 6.28 -15.70
C ASN A 245 4.69 6.36 -14.19
N HIS A 246 5.10 7.54 -13.69
CA HIS A 246 5.44 7.71 -12.27
C HIS A 246 4.31 7.25 -11.33
N ASP A 247 3.06 7.58 -11.66
CA ASP A 247 1.92 7.41 -10.76
C ASP A 247 1.02 6.21 -11.11
N THR A 248 1.36 5.43 -12.15
CA THR A 248 0.47 4.38 -12.64
C THR A 248 1.20 3.05 -12.83
N LEU A 249 0.74 2.03 -12.12
CA LEU A 249 1.16 0.64 -12.24
C LEU A 249 0.03 -0.16 -12.90
N GLU A 250 0.36 -0.90 -13.95
CA GLU A 250 -0.50 -1.87 -14.61
C GLU A 250 -0.21 -3.26 -14.08
N LEU A 251 -1.25 -4.01 -13.76
CA LEU A 251 -1.18 -5.42 -13.35
C LEU A 251 -2.08 -6.26 -14.24
N GLN A 252 -1.54 -7.32 -14.83
CA GLN A 252 -2.30 -8.38 -15.47
C GLN A 252 -2.13 -9.69 -14.70
N ILE A 253 -3.24 -10.39 -14.47
CA ILE A 253 -3.31 -11.67 -13.75
C ILE A 253 -3.64 -12.78 -14.73
N ILE A 254 -2.89 -13.87 -14.67
CA ILE A 254 -3.06 -15.07 -15.50
C ILE A 254 -3.13 -16.28 -14.55
N ILE A 255 -4.26 -16.97 -14.57
CA ILE A 255 -4.52 -18.15 -13.72
C ILE A 255 -4.59 -19.39 -14.62
N ASP A 256 -3.66 -20.30 -14.43
CA ASP A 256 -3.69 -21.64 -15.03
C ASP A 256 -4.00 -22.65 -13.93
N ASP A 257 -5.27 -23.02 -13.82
CA ASP A 257 -5.76 -24.01 -12.85
C ASP A 257 -6.64 -25.03 -13.56
N PRO A 258 -6.04 -26.10 -14.10
CA PRO A 258 -6.75 -27.11 -14.88
C PRO A 258 -7.74 -27.93 -14.05
N LYS A 259 -7.65 -27.89 -12.71
CA LYS A 259 -8.61 -28.53 -11.81
C LYS A 259 -9.88 -27.68 -11.65
N ALA A 260 -9.75 -26.36 -11.67
CA ALA A 260 -10.86 -25.43 -11.51
C ALA A 260 -11.48 -24.95 -12.83
N TYR A 261 -10.66 -24.66 -13.84
CA TYR A 261 -11.07 -24.04 -15.09
C TYR A 261 -10.71 -24.89 -16.31
N THR A 262 -11.52 -24.81 -17.36
CA THR A 262 -11.29 -25.57 -18.61
C THR A 262 -10.23 -24.96 -19.52
N LYS A 263 -9.82 -23.72 -19.24
CA LYS A 263 -8.78 -22.96 -19.97
C LYS A 263 -8.08 -22.01 -19.00
N VAL A 264 -6.89 -21.55 -19.39
CA VAL A 264 -6.20 -20.45 -18.71
C VAL A 264 -7.10 -19.22 -18.65
N TRP A 265 -7.18 -18.61 -17.48
CA TRP A 265 -7.92 -17.39 -17.24
C TRP A 265 -7.00 -16.18 -17.28
N VAL A 266 -7.16 -15.34 -18.27
CA VAL A 266 -6.39 -14.12 -18.43
C VAL A 266 -7.26 -12.91 -18.09
N SER A 267 -6.87 -12.16 -17.06
CA SER A 267 -7.59 -10.92 -16.72
C SER A 267 -7.25 -9.80 -17.71
N PRO A 268 -8.17 -8.86 -17.92
CA PRO A 268 -7.78 -7.56 -18.44
C PRO A 268 -6.77 -6.89 -17.50
N PRO A 269 -5.89 -6.00 -18.00
CA PRO A 269 -5.01 -5.23 -17.15
C PRO A 269 -5.79 -4.38 -16.14
N LYS A 270 -5.30 -4.31 -14.91
CA LYS A 270 -5.80 -3.46 -13.83
C LYS A 270 -4.83 -2.34 -13.57
N LEU A 271 -5.33 -1.16 -13.28
CA LEU A 271 -4.51 -0.01 -12.99
C LEU A 271 -4.50 0.27 -11.48
N HIS A 272 -3.32 0.61 -10.99
CA HIS A 272 -3.10 1.05 -9.62
C HIS A 272 -2.45 2.43 -9.65
N LYS A 273 -2.85 3.28 -8.72
CA LYS A 273 -2.30 4.61 -8.54
C LYS A 273 -1.30 4.60 -7.40
N LEU A 274 -0.19 5.31 -7.58
CA LEU A 274 0.77 5.57 -6.51
C LEU A 274 0.17 6.56 -5.51
N GLU A 275 0.27 6.21 -4.22
CA GLU A 275 -0.14 7.06 -3.10
C GLU A 275 1.08 7.40 -2.24
N PRO A 276 1.86 8.45 -2.63
CA PRO A 276 3.20 8.69 -2.10
C PRO A 276 3.23 9.13 -0.62
N THR A 277 2.08 9.52 -0.07
CA THR A 277 1.94 9.96 1.32
C THR A 277 1.22 8.96 2.21
N TRP A 278 0.81 7.82 1.66
CA TRP A 278 0.12 6.79 2.43
C TRP A 278 1.11 5.85 3.11
N GLU A 279 0.70 5.35 4.24
CA GLU A 279 1.34 4.29 4.99
C GLU A 279 0.41 3.09 5.06
N ILE A 280 0.99 1.88 5.13
CA ILE A 280 0.21 0.65 5.35
C ILE A 280 -0.28 0.65 6.78
N ALA A 281 -1.60 0.71 6.96
CA ALA A 281 -2.21 0.68 8.28
C ALA A 281 -2.16 -0.72 8.91
N GLU A 282 -2.20 -0.76 10.22
CA GLU A 282 -2.30 -2.01 10.97
C GLU A 282 -3.76 -2.49 10.95
N TRP A 283 -4.01 -3.53 10.14
CA TRP A 283 -5.32 -4.18 10.09
C TRP A 283 -5.17 -5.68 10.21
N PHE A 284 -5.46 -6.22 11.37
CA PHE A 284 -5.49 -7.64 11.63
C PHE A 284 -6.92 -8.17 11.67
N CYS A 285 -7.11 -9.39 11.18
CA CYS A 285 -8.35 -10.11 11.43
C CYS A 285 -8.38 -10.59 12.88
N ILE A 286 -9.45 -10.30 13.61
CA ILE A 286 -9.64 -10.70 15.00
C ILE A 286 -10.90 -11.57 15.07
N LEU A 287 -10.77 -12.82 15.55
CA LEU A 287 -11.86 -13.80 15.60
C LEU A 287 -13.09 -13.34 16.42
N ASP A 288 -12.91 -12.40 17.34
CA ASP A 288 -14.03 -11.81 18.09
C ASP A 288 -14.92 -10.93 17.21
N GLU A 289 -14.42 -10.44 16.07
CA GLU A 289 -15.23 -9.70 15.10
C GLU A 289 -16.24 -10.63 14.40
N ASP A 290 -15.87 -11.90 14.18
CA ASP A 290 -16.79 -12.93 13.67
C ASP A 290 -18.00 -13.10 14.61
N LYS A 291 -17.77 -13.05 15.93
CA LYS A 291 -18.83 -13.09 16.92
C LYS A 291 -19.72 -11.85 16.87
N VAL A 292 -19.15 -10.67 16.70
CA VAL A 292 -19.91 -9.42 16.54
C VAL A 292 -20.76 -9.49 15.26
N TYR A 293 -20.20 -10.01 14.17
CA TYR A 293 -20.94 -10.21 12.93
C TYR A 293 -22.05 -11.27 13.07
N ASP A 294 -21.78 -12.38 13.75
CA ASP A 294 -22.77 -13.39 14.07
C ASP A 294 -23.93 -12.82 14.88
N ASP A 295 -23.64 -12.02 15.90
CA ASP A 295 -24.63 -11.42 16.78
C ASP A 295 -25.44 -10.31 16.08
N ALA A 296 -24.79 -9.50 15.24
CA ALA A 296 -25.42 -8.35 14.59
C ALA A 296 -26.14 -8.72 13.28
N VAL A 297 -25.71 -9.75 12.57
CA VAL A 297 -26.17 -10.07 11.20
C VAL A 297 -26.76 -11.47 11.12
N ARG A 298 -25.98 -12.54 11.40
CA ARG A 298 -26.43 -13.92 11.17
C ARG A 298 -27.56 -14.35 12.08
N LYS A 299 -27.45 -14.12 13.38
CA LYS A 299 -28.51 -14.47 14.34
C LYS A 299 -29.82 -13.75 14.06
N PRO A 300 -29.85 -12.44 13.83
CA PRO A 300 -31.08 -11.75 13.42
C PRO A 300 -31.65 -12.24 12.10
N ALA A 301 -30.80 -12.70 11.16
CA ALA A 301 -31.24 -13.28 9.89
C ALA A 301 -31.70 -14.76 10.00
N GLY A 302 -31.68 -15.34 11.21
CA GLY A 302 -32.07 -16.75 11.42
C GLY A 302 -31.05 -17.76 10.90
N VAL A 303 -29.80 -17.35 10.67
CA VAL A 303 -28.72 -18.20 10.17
C VAL A 303 -27.93 -18.74 11.34
N ALA A 304 -27.59 -20.02 11.31
CA ALA A 304 -26.76 -20.63 12.34
C ALA A 304 -25.34 -20.00 12.33
N PRO A 305 -24.71 -19.82 13.52
CA PRO A 305 -23.31 -19.41 13.61
C PRO A 305 -22.40 -20.31 12.77
N ALA A 306 -21.30 -19.76 12.29
CA ALA A 306 -20.30 -20.58 11.60
C ALA A 306 -19.84 -21.71 12.54
N PRO A 307 -19.68 -22.95 12.02
CA PRO A 307 -19.25 -24.07 12.87
C PRO A 307 -17.88 -23.76 13.47
N ASN A 308 -17.82 -23.76 14.80
CA ASN A 308 -16.54 -23.71 15.51
C ASN A 308 -15.68 -24.91 15.05
N LYS A 309 -14.44 -24.63 14.66
CA LYS A 309 -13.43 -25.65 14.39
C LYS A 309 -12.85 -26.19 15.68
#